data_ceee91c2df457b9abe49b17bef599edb
#
_entry.id   ceee91c2df457b9abe49b17bef599edb
#
_cell.length_a   1.000
_cell.length_b   1.000
_cell.length_c   1.000
_cell.angle_alpha   90.00
_cell.angle_beta   90.00
_cell.angle_gamma   90.00
#
_symmetry.space_group_name_H-M   'P 1'
#
loop_
_entity.id
_entity.type
_entity.pdbx_description
1 polymer ?
#
loop_
_entity_poly.entity_id
_entity_poly.type
_entity_poly.pdbx_seq_one_letter_code
_entity_poly.pdbx_strand_id
1 'polypeptide(L)'
;MNKVFIAGGTGFIGYHSALLFKSLNYEVVSFTLKENVNNLDTSFMKLYVGNLFEMEEKEIIDIFISEKPDIFIYALGPDERVIPKAPAWNFFYEKLVIQAKKICMAAKKANIAKCVVLNSYFSYFDRLYNNKLSKTHPYIKARVYQEKEILKLKDDNFSVVFLELPYIFGTINNQTPLWKDSFLAPFDNYKSIMFPGKGGTAVIDISGVAQAVVAAAIYGENGKCYPINSDNLSFEKIIKLMLDAKKDSRKYKRIPIFFAYLFGKHLDKKLKKEGKEAGLNHAKLMYQIQSKKFYLDPKKTQEDLSFSKLGFDGGKDIKDSIYETIKKCYFN
;
A
#
# COMPACT_ATOMS: atom_id res chain seq x y z
N MET A 1 -18.76 20.45 -10.92
CA MET A 1 -17.36 19.99 -11.17
C MET A 1 -17.07 18.95 -10.09
N ASN A 2 -16.65 17.76 -10.45
CA ASN A 2 -16.42 16.72 -9.47
C ASN A 2 -15.15 17.04 -8.68
N LYS A 3 -15.20 16.91 -7.35
CA LYS A 3 -14.08 17.20 -6.46
C LYS A 3 -13.64 15.97 -5.67
N VAL A 4 -12.35 15.71 -5.63
CA VAL A 4 -11.76 14.64 -4.81
C VAL A 4 -10.85 15.21 -3.73
N PHE A 5 -10.98 14.69 -2.52
CA PHE A 5 -10.08 14.97 -1.42
C PHE A 5 -9.20 13.76 -1.15
N ILE A 6 -7.88 13.92 -1.21
CA ILE A 6 -6.91 12.82 -1.03
C ILE A 6 -6.12 13.06 0.25
N ALA A 7 -6.35 12.29 1.28
CA ALA A 7 -5.47 12.24 2.42
C ALA A 7 -4.18 11.49 2.05
N GLY A 8 -3.06 12.22 1.97
CA GLY A 8 -1.78 11.68 1.51
C GLY A 8 -1.51 11.87 0.01
N GLY A 9 -2.08 12.92 -0.63
CA GLY A 9 -1.96 13.16 -2.07
C GLY A 9 -0.56 13.57 -2.57
N THR A 10 0.43 13.74 -1.71
CA THR A 10 1.84 13.92 -2.08
C THR A 10 2.69 12.67 -1.78
N GLY A 11 2.08 11.63 -1.25
CA GLY A 11 2.71 10.31 -1.09
C GLY A 11 2.75 9.54 -2.41
N PHE A 12 3.49 8.44 -2.44
CA PHE A 12 3.73 7.64 -3.65
C PHE A 12 2.43 7.28 -4.40
N ILE A 13 1.44 6.72 -3.73
CA ILE A 13 0.17 6.33 -4.36
C ILE A 13 -0.74 7.54 -4.57
N GLY A 14 -0.85 8.40 -3.55
CA GLY A 14 -1.75 9.54 -3.59
C GLY A 14 -1.43 10.52 -4.72
N TYR A 15 -0.15 10.78 -4.98
CA TYR A 15 0.29 11.71 -6.03
C TYR A 15 -0.06 11.22 -7.44
N HIS A 16 0.20 9.95 -7.75
CA HIS A 16 -0.18 9.36 -9.03
C HIS A 16 -1.70 9.32 -9.22
N SER A 17 -2.45 9.05 -8.14
CA SER A 17 -3.91 9.13 -8.17
C SER A 17 -4.40 10.56 -8.38
N ALA A 18 -3.77 11.56 -7.73
CA ALA A 18 -4.08 12.97 -7.90
C ALA A 18 -3.88 13.45 -9.34
N LEU A 19 -2.76 13.06 -9.96
CA LEU A 19 -2.47 13.36 -11.38
C LEU A 19 -3.54 12.77 -12.30
N LEU A 20 -3.96 11.53 -12.06
CA LEU A 20 -4.97 10.88 -12.88
C LEU A 20 -6.36 11.52 -12.68
N PHE A 21 -6.77 11.84 -11.45
CA PHE A 21 -8.00 12.60 -11.20
C PHE A 21 -7.97 13.97 -11.92
N LYS A 22 -6.84 14.67 -11.85
CA LYS A 22 -6.67 15.94 -12.57
C LYS A 22 -6.83 15.80 -14.08
N SER A 23 -6.25 14.75 -14.68
CA SER A 23 -6.38 14.50 -16.13
C SER A 23 -7.82 14.18 -16.55
N LEU A 24 -8.65 13.73 -15.62
CA LEU A 24 -10.07 13.50 -15.79
C LEU A 24 -10.95 14.69 -15.37
N ASN A 25 -10.34 15.89 -15.26
CA ASN A 25 -11.01 17.15 -14.92
C ASN A 25 -11.66 17.21 -13.53
N TYR A 26 -11.17 16.43 -12.57
CA TYR A 26 -11.53 16.62 -11.16
C TYR A 26 -10.77 17.80 -10.55
N GLU A 27 -11.42 18.52 -9.66
CA GLU A 27 -10.74 19.41 -8.72
C GLU A 27 -10.10 18.54 -7.63
N VAL A 28 -8.79 18.72 -7.40
CA VAL A 28 -8.04 17.90 -6.44
C VAL A 28 -7.67 18.73 -5.23
N VAL A 29 -8.06 18.25 -4.06
CA VAL A 29 -7.64 18.77 -2.76
C VAL A 29 -6.86 17.68 -2.05
N SER A 30 -5.79 18.03 -1.36
CA SER A 30 -4.98 17.07 -0.62
C SER A 30 -4.62 17.59 0.78
N PHE A 31 -4.52 16.65 1.72
CA PHE A 31 -3.88 16.87 3.00
C PHE A 31 -2.55 16.10 3.06
N THR A 32 -1.47 16.77 3.45
CA THR A 32 -0.12 16.21 3.40
C THR A 32 0.77 16.68 4.53
N LEU A 33 1.82 15.91 4.82
CA LEU A 33 2.91 16.33 5.70
C LEU A 33 3.83 17.31 4.96
N LYS A 34 4.41 18.27 5.69
CA LYS A 34 5.26 19.32 5.11
C LYS A 34 6.47 18.75 4.36
N GLU A 35 7.10 17.73 4.89
CA GLU A 35 8.27 17.07 4.31
C GLU A 35 7.98 16.37 2.97
N ASN A 36 6.72 16.05 2.68
CA ASN A 36 6.33 15.33 1.47
C ASN A 36 6.04 16.25 0.26
N VAL A 37 6.12 17.57 0.44
CA VAL A 37 5.83 18.53 -0.67
C VAL A 37 7.05 18.79 -1.54
N ASN A 38 8.27 18.62 -1.02
CA ASN A 38 9.51 18.96 -1.70
C ASN A 38 9.68 18.18 -3.01
N ASN A 39 10.13 18.90 -4.08
CA ASN A 39 10.43 18.33 -5.39
C ASN A 39 9.23 17.70 -6.13
N LEU A 40 7.99 18.05 -5.76
CA LEU A 40 6.79 17.69 -6.50
C LEU A 40 6.12 18.92 -7.10
N ASP A 41 5.62 18.78 -8.33
CA ASP A 41 4.67 19.75 -8.87
C ASP A 41 3.31 19.53 -8.21
N THR A 42 2.93 20.47 -7.36
CA THR A 42 1.64 20.46 -6.65
C THR A 42 0.72 21.61 -7.11
N SER A 43 1.09 22.34 -8.15
CA SER A 43 0.36 23.51 -8.65
C SER A 43 -1.08 23.20 -9.10
N PHE A 44 -1.35 21.95 -9.46
CA PHE A 44 -2.65 21.48 -9.93
C PHE A 44 -3.63 21.08 -8.81
N MET A 45 -3.19 21.06 -7.54
CA MET A 45 -4.03 20.68 -6.39
C MET A 45 -3.99 21.72 -5.28
N LYS A 46 -5.07 21.85 -4.55
CA LYS A 46 -5.09 22.64 -3.31
C LYS A 46 -4.52 21.80 -2.17
N LEU A 47 -3.54 22.35 -1.43
CA LEU A 47 -2.87 21.63 -0.34
C LEU A 47 -3.25 22.19 1.04
N TYR A 48 -3.59 21.28 1.94
CA TYR A 48 -3.55 21.46 3.38
C TYR A 48 -2.30 20.77 3.92
N VAL A 49 -1.49 21.50 4.69
CA VAL A 49 -0.22 20.98 5.22
C VAL A 49 -0.34 20.77 6.73
N GLY A 50 -0.09 19.57 7.19
CA GLY A 50 -0.16 19.19 8.61
C GLY A 50 -0.23 17.69 8.81
N ASN A 51 -0.57 17.26 10.02
CA ASN A 51 -0.70 15.85 10.37
C ASN A 51 -2.15 15.52 10.78
N LEU A 52 -2.92 14.91 9.89
CA LEU A 52 -4.31 14.50 10.16
C LEU A 52 -4.46 13.60 11.41
N PHE A 53 -3.41 12.86 11.77
CA PHE A 53 -3.46 12.01 12.97
C PHE A 53 -3.44 12.80 14.29
N GLU A 54 -2.90 14.02 14.24
CA GLU A 54 -2.78 14.92 15.43
C GLU A 54 -3.94 15.91 15.53
N MET A 55 -4.74 16.05 14.45
CA MET A 55 -5.88 16.95 14.43
C MET A 55 -7.07 16.37 15.19
N GLU A 56 -7.84 17.25 15.81
CA GLU A 56 -9.14 16.91 16.39
C GLU A 56 -10.16 16.57 15.27
N GLU A 57 -11.08 15.65 15.56
CA GLU A 57 -12.08 15.23 14.57
C GLU A 57 -12.89 16.41 14.02
N LYS A 58 -13.22 17.39 14.88
CA LYS A 58 -13.98 18.59 14.48
C LYS A 58 -13.23 19.42 13.44
N GLU A 59 -11.94 19.64 13.60
CA GLU A 59 -11.13 20.40 12.63
C GLU A 59 -11.11 19.71 11.26
N ILE A 60 -11.04 18.36 11.24
CA ILE A 60 -11.09 17.59 10.00
C ILE A 60 -12.46 17.73 9.33
N ILE A 61 -13.56 17.69 10.11
CA ILE A 61 -14.93 17.89 9.62
C ILE A 61 -15.07 19.28 9.01
N ASP A 62 -14.58 20.33 9.69
CA ASP A 62 -14.69 21.72 9.22
C ASP A 62 -13.97 21.90 7.86
N ILE A 63 -12.80 21.28 7.68
CA ILE A 63 -12.09 21.27 6.39
C ILE A 63 -12.93 20.57 5.32
N PHE A 64 -13.47 19.38 5.59
CA PHE A 64 -14.30 18.66 4.62
C PHE A 64 -15.57 19.41 4.26
N ILE A 65 -16.24 20.06 5.22
CA ILE A 65 -17.41 20.91 4.98
C ILE A 65 -17.05 22.12 4.12
N SER A 66 -15.89 22.74 4.33
CA SER A 66 -15.44 23.90 3.54
C SER A 66 -15.11 23.52 2.11
N GLU A 67 -14.51 22.35 1.89
CA GLU A 67 -14.10 21.86 0.57
C GLU A 67 -15.22 21.18 -0.21
N LYS A 68 -16.19 20.57 0.45
CA LYS A 68 -17.32 19.85 -0.14
C LYS A 68 -16.91 18.84 -1.23
N PRO A 69 -15.99 17.91 -0.95
CA PRO A 69 -15.60 16.93 -1.94
C PRO A 69 -16.70 15.87 -2.11
N ASP A 70 -16.85 15.36 -3.34
CA ASP A 70 -17.76 14.25 -3.65
C ASP A 70 -17.15 12.92 -3.21
N ILE A 71 -15.82 12.83 -3.27
CA ILE A 71 -15.04 11.60 -3.06
C ILE A 71 -13.91 11.89 -2.06
N PHE A 72 -13.73 10.97 -1.14
CA PHE A 72 -12.59 10.95 -0.22
C PHE A 72 -11.71 9.72 -0.47
N ILE A 73 -10.40 9.93 -0.67
CA ILE A 73 -9.39 8.87 -0.80
C ILE A 73 -8.54 8.86 0.46
N TYR A 74 -8.56 7.76 1.19
CA TYR A 74 -7.71 7.55 2.36
C TYR A 74 -6.45 6.77 1.97
N ALA A 75 -5.33 7.48 1.81
CA ALA A 75 -4.03 6.93 1.40
C ALA A 75 -2.95 7.15 2.47
N LEU A 76 -3.30 6.96 3.76
CA LEU A 76 -2.44 7.20 4.91
C LEU A 76 -2.12 5.92 5.68
N GLY A 77 -1.04 6.00 6.44
CA GLY A 77 -0.65 5.01 7.43
C GLY A 77 0.69 4.32 7.13
N PRO A 78 1.30 3.74 8.17
CA PRO A 78 2.55 3.01 8.04
C PRO A 78 2.37 1.71 7.26
N ASP A 79 3.42 1.30 6.57
CA ASP A 79 3.51 -0.03 5.97
C ASP A 79 4.15 -1.06 6.93
N GLU A 80 4.25 -2.31 6.47
CA GLU A 80 4.74 -3.45 7.24
C GLU A 80 6.22 -3.35 7.64
N ARG A 81 6.99 -2.46 7.02
CA ARG A 81 8.45 -2.30 7.26
C ARG A 81 8.77 -1.49 8.51
N VAL A 82 7.81 -0.75 9.01
CA VAL A 82 7.99 -0.01 10.27
C VAL A 82 8.16 -1.00 11.42
N ILE A 83 9.23 -0.79 12.20
CA ILE A 83 9.56 -1.61 13.38
C ILE A 83 9.37 -0.77 14.64
N PRO A 84 8.18 -0.77 15.23
CA PRO A 84 7.87 0.01 16.42
C PRO A 84 8.38 -0.66 17.71
N LYS A 85 8.22 0.04 18.85
CA LYS A 85 8.34 -0.58 20.17
C LYS A 85 7.33 -1.71 20.32
N ALA A 86 7.74 -2.78 21.02
CA ALA A 86 6.84 -3.89 21.33
C ALA A 86 5.80 -3.49 22.39
N PRO A 87 4.56 -3.97 22.27
CA PRO A 87 4.02 -4.81 21.21
C PRO A 87 3.65 -3.99 19.96
N ALA A 88 4.09 -4.45 18.78
CA ALA A 88 3.84 -3.78 17.49
C ALA A 88 2.34 -3.61 17.20
N TRP A 89 1.50 -4.50 17.73
CA TRP A 89 0.05 -4.39 17.64
C TRP A 89 -0.47 -3.02 18.08
N ASN A 90 0.00 -2.46 19.19
CA ASN A 90 -0.49 -1.17 19.70
C ASN A 90 -0.23 -0.04 18.70
N PHE A 91 0.97 -0.02 18.11
CA PHE A 91 1.33 0.98 17.09
C PHE A 91 0.48 0.86 15.84
N PHE A 92 0.38 -0.35 15.26
CA PHE A 92 -0.39 -0.54 14.04
C PHE A 92 -1.89 -0.37 14.26
N TYR A 93 -2.42 -0.81 15.40
CA TYR A 93 -3.83 -0.61 15.73
C TYR A 93 -4.17 0.88 15.87
N GLU A 94 -3.34 1.64 16.58
CA GLU A 94 -3.52 3.09 16.71
C GLU A 94 -3.50 3.76 15.33
N LYS A 95 -2.45 3.54 14.54
CA LYS A 95 -2.24 4.26 13.29
C LYS A 95 -3.16 3.81 12.15
N LEU A 96 -3.41 2.51 12.02
CA LEU A 96 -4.18 1.94 10.90
C LEU A 96 -5.67 1.75 11.20
N VAL A 97 -6.06 1.64 12.48
CA VAL A 97 -7.47 1.40 12.83
C VAL A 97 -8.09 2.63 13.45
N ILE A 98 -7.56 3.11 14.57
CA ILE A 98 -8.17 4.22 15.33
C ILE A 98 -8.15 5.51 14.51
N GLN A 99 -6.96 5.90 14.02
CA GLN A 99 -6.81 7.14 13.24
C GLN A 99 -7.57 7.07 11.90
N ALA A 100 -7.52 5.94 11.21
CA ALA A 100 -8.25 5.77 9.97
C ALA A 100 -9.76 5.86 10.18
N LYS A 101 -10.29 5.21 11.24
CA LYS A 101 -11.71 5.28 11.60
C LYS A 101 -12.13 6.71 11.94
N LYS A 102 -11.34 7.46 12.72
CA LYS A 102 -11.59 8.87 13.05
C LYS A 102 -11.74 9.71 11.78
N ILE A 103 -10.79 9.61 10.85
CA ILE A 103 -10.78 10.42 9.62
C ILE A 103 -11.91 10.01 8.66
N CYS A 104 -12.18 8.71 8.49
CA CYS A 104 -13.31 8.25 7.67
C CYS A 104 -14.66 8.61 8.31
N MET A 105 -14.78 8.63 9.63
CA MET A 105 -15.97 9.10 10.33
C MET A 105 -16.18 10.61 10.12
N ALA A 106 -15.10 11.41 10.15
CA ALA A 106 -15.17 12.84 9.83
C ALA A 106 -15.66 13.07 8.40
N ALA A 107 -15.22 12.27 7.43
CA ALA A 107 -15.71 12.33 6.06
C ALA A 107 -17.21 12.02 5.98
N LYS A 108 -17.67 10.98 6.68
CA LYS A 108 -19.11 10.67 6.79
C LYS A 108 -19.93 11.80 7.38
N LYS A 109 -19.46 12.37 8.52
CA LYS A 109 -20.13 13.50 9.20
C LYS A 109 -20.18 14.77 8.35
N ALA A 110 -19.24 14.94 7.44
CA ALA A 110 -19.22 16.03 6.47
C ALA A 110 -20.07 15.76 5.21
N ASN A 111 -20.86 14.68 5.18
CA ASN A 111 -21.73 14.25 4.07
C ASN A 111 -20.97 13.99 2.76
N ILE A 112 -19.74 13.50 2.82
CA ILE A 112 -19.04 12.99 1.63
C ILE A 112 -19.73 11.70 1.20
N ALA A 113 -20.02 11.57 -0.10
CA ALA A 113 -20.81 10.43 -0.57
C ALA A 113 -20.00 9.12 -0.66
N LYS A 114 -18.69 9.20 -0.95
CA LYS A 114 -17.85 8.02 -1.18
C LYS A 114 -16.49 8.12 -0.55
N CYS A 115 -16.08 7.04 0.10
CA CYS A 115 -14.74 6.87 0.69
C CYS A 115 -14.04 5.65 0.09
N VAL A 116 -12.86 5.84 -0.50
CA VAL A 116 -11.98 4.76 -0.96
C VAL A 116 -10.80 4.66 -0.01
N VAL A 117 -10.60 3.48 0.58
CA VAL A 117 -9.54 3.22 1.57
C VAL A 117 -8.49 2.31 0.98
N LEU A 118 -7.23 2.74 1.02
CA LEU A 118 -6.10 1.93 0.57
C LEU A 118 -5.65 1.00 1.70
N ASN A 119 -5.69 -0.29 1.43
CA ASN A 119 -5.33 -1.35 2.35
C ASN A 119 -4.31 -2.30 1.72
N SER A 120 -4.06 -3.43 2.33
CA SER A 120 -3.10 -4.43 1.87
C SER A 120 -3.81 -5.71 1.43
N TYR A 121 -3.38 -6.32 0.32
CA TYR A 121 -3.84 -7.63 -0.14
C TYR A 121 -3.63 -8.75 0.90
N PHE A 122 -2.84 -8.51 1.94
CA PHE A 122 -2.74 -9.44 3.05
C PHE A 122 -4.07 -9.65 3.78
N SER A 123 -4.98 -8.67 3.77
CA SER A 123 -6.34 -8.84 4.30
C SER A 123 -7.13 -9.87 3.49
N TYR A 124 -7.05 -9.80 2.15
CA TYR A 124 -7.64 -10.80 1.26
C TYR A 124 -7.10 -12.21 1.53
N PHE A 125 -5.78 -12.35 1.58
CA PHE A 125 -5.15 -13.66 1.82
C PHE A 125 -5.37 -14.17 3.26
N ASP A 126 -5.51 -13.29 4.24
CA ASP A 126 -5.89 -13.70 5.59
C ASP A 126 -7.29 -14.34 5.60
N ARG A 127 -8.27 -13.72 4.92
CA ARG A 127 -9.61 -14.30 4.74
C ARG A 127 -9.53 -15.65 4.00
N LEU A 128 -8.76 -15.73 2.92
CA LEU A 128 -8.58 -16.95 2.15
C LEU A 128 -7.94 -18.09 2.96
N TYR A 129 -7.05 -17.74 3.89
CA TYR A 129 -6.36 -18.70 4.77
C TYR A 129 -7.01 -18.84 6.16
N ASN A 130 -8.29 -18.53 6.29
CA ASN A 130 -9.06 -18.67 7.54
C ASN A 130 -8.42 -17.95 8.73
N ASN A 131 -8.03 -16.71 8.54
CA ASN A 131 -7.45 -15.80 9.55
C ASN A 131 -6.15 -16.34 10.19
N LYS A 132 -5.35 -17.08 9.44
CA LYS A 132 -4.07 -17.63 9.95
C LYS A 132 -2.95 -16.59 9.98
N LEU A 133 -2.98 -15.60 9.06
CA LEU A 133 -1.94 -14.59 8.98
C LEU A 133 -2.08 -13.54 10.08
N SER A 134 -3.29 -13.06 10.31
CA SER A 134 -3.60 -12.05 11.34
C SER A 134 -3.34 -12.55 12.78
N LYS A 135 -3.35 -13.86 13.01
CA LYS A 135 -2.99 -14.46 14.31
C LYS A 135 -1.51 -14.30 14.66
N THR A 136 -0.67 -14.08 13.66
CA THR A 136 0.80 -14.12 13.83
C THR A 136 1.51 -12.84 13.43
N HIS A 137 0.88 -11.99 12.63
CA HIS A 137 1.47 -10.78 12.07
C HIS A 137 0.69 -9.54 12.55
N PRO A 138 1.23 -8.73 13.48
CA PRO A 138 0.55 -7.55 14.01
C PRO A 138 0.05 -6.57 12.95
N TYR A 139 0.85 -6.33 11.90
CA TYR A 139 0.45 -5.49 10.78
C TYR A 139 -0.76 -6.04 10.04
N ILE A 140 -0.74 -7.33 9.66
CA ILE A 140 -1.86 -7.95 8.94
C ILE A 140 -3.13 -7.91 9.80
N LYS A 141 -2.99 -8.20 11.09
CA LYS A 141 -4.10 -8.08 12.05
C LYS A 141 -4.69 -6.67 12.03
N ALA A 142 -3.86 -5.63 12.05
CA ALA A 142 -4.34 -4.25 12.03
C ALA A 142 -5.04 -3.90 10.70
N ARG A 143 -4.53 -4.38 9.55
CA ARG A 143 -5.17 -4.19 8.24
C ARG A 143 -6.55 -4.86 8.16
N VAL A 144 -6.69 -6.07 8.69
CA VAL A 144 -7.99 -6.78 8.80
C VAL A 144 -8.96 -6.01 9.70
N TYR A 145 -8.47 -5.50 10.85
CA TYR A 145 -9.30 -4.69 11.75
C TYR A 145 -9.67 -3.34 11.15
N GLN A 146 -8.79 -2.72 10.35
CA GLN A 146 -9.08 -1.49 9.60
C GLN A 146 -10.29 -1.68 8.69
N GLU A 147 -10.32 -2.75 7.88
CA GLU A 147 -11.48 -3.08 7.04
C GLU A 147 -12.73 -3.27 7.90
N LYS A 148 -12.64 -4.13 8.90
CA LYS A 148 -13.79 -4.44 9.76
C LYS A 148 -14.41 -3.20 10.42
N GLU A 149 -13.57 -2.28 10.91
CA GLU A 149 -14.06 -1.10 11.65
C GLU A 149 -14.56 0.01 10.72
N ILE A 150 -13.92 0.20 9.56
CA ILE A 150 -14.35 1.25 8.63
C ILE A 150 -15.56 0.79 7.81
N LEU A 151 -15.68 -0.49 7.44
CA LEU A 151 -16.88 -1.01 6.78
C LEU A 151 -18.17 -0.85 7.61
N LYS A 152 -18.09 -0.72 8.93
CA LYS A 152 -19.25 -0.40 9.78
C LYS A 152 -19.79 1.02 9.57
N LEU A 153 -19.01 1.89 8.94
CA LEU A 153 -19.42 3.27 8.67
C LEU A 153 -20.32 3.40 7.44
N LYS A 154 -20.31 2.40 6.55
CA LYS A 154 -21.11 2.42 5.33
C LYS A 154 -22.62 2.44 5.62
N ASP A 155 -23.34 3.19 4.82
CA ASP A 155 -24.81 3.20 4.75
C ASP A 155 -25.24 3.62 3.33
N ASP A 156 -26.50 4.00 3.16
CA ASP A 156 -27.06 4.42 1.88
C ASP A 156 -26.51 5.77 1.39
N ASN A 157 -26.02 6.62 2.30
CA ASN A 157 -25.48 7.95 2.01
C ASN A 157 -23.95 8.02 2.03
N PHE A 158 -23.28 7.00 2.58
CA PHE A 158 -21.82 6.94 2.70
C PHE A 158 -21.29 5.59 2.20
N SER A 159 -20.84 5.57 0.95
CA SER A 159 -20.23 4.39 0.35
C SER A 159 -18.79 4.22 0.80
N VAL A 160 -18.42 3.03 1.24
CA VAL A 160 -17.05 2.66 1.62
C VAL A 160 -16.54 1.55 0.72
N VAL A 161 -15.40 1.79 0.08
CA VAL A 161 -14.72 0.83 -0.82
C VAL A 161 -13.29 0.63 -0.35
N PHE A 162 -12.82 -0.61 -0.37
CA PHE A 162 -11.43 -0.93 -0.08
C PHE A 162 -10.68 -1.39 -1.32
N LEU A 163 -9.42 -0.92 -1.48
CA LEU A 163 -8.45 -1.47 -2.42
C LEU A 163 -7.37 -2.21 -1.65
N GLU A 164 -7.21 -3.49 -1.90
CA GLU A 164 -6.25 -4.37 -1.25
C GLU A 164 -5.00 -4.50 -2.15
N LEU A 165 -4.02 -3.67 -1.84
CA LEU A 165 -2.84 -3.40 -2.65
C LEU A 165 -1.77 -4.49 -2.50
N PRO A 166 -1.18 -4.99 -3.61
CA PRO A 166 -0.08 -5.94 -3.62
C PRO A 166 1.28 -5.23 -3.54
N TYR A 167 2.33 -5.85 -4.08
CA TYR A 167 3.63 -5.23 -4.28
C TYR A 167 3.57 -4.24 -5.44
N ILE A 168 3.93 -2.98 -5.16
CA ILE A 168 3.81 -1.87 -6.11
C ILE A 168 5.20 -1.45 -6.58
N PHE A 169 5.39 -1.35 -7.90
CA PHE A 169 6.59 -0.80 -8.52
C PHE A 169 6.28 0.53 -9.19
N GLY A 170 7.30 1.37 -9.32
CA GLY A 170 7.19 2.71 -9.88
C GLY A 170 8.05 3.70 -9.10
N THR A 171 7.99 4.95 -9.51
CA THR A 171 8.81 6.03 -8.95
C THR A 171 7.98 7.27 -8.66
N ILE A 172 8.47 8.10 -7.75
CA ILE A 172 7.99 9.45 -7.49
C ILE A 172 9.21 10.36 -7.32
N ASN A 173 9.10 11.63 -7.73
CA ASN A 173 10.28 12.49 -7.84
C ASN A 173 10.95 12.82 -6.50
N ASN A 174 10.19 12.95 -5.43
CA ASN A 174 10.68 13.39 -4.13
C ASN A 174 11.18 12.26 -3.20
N GLN A 175 11.14 11.00 -3.66
CA GLN A 175 11.48 9.87 -2.79
C GLN A 175 12.33 8.83 -3.53
N THR A 176 13.30 8.26 -2.83
CA THR A 176 13.94 7.01 -3.25
C THR A 176 12.96 5.86 -3.04
N PRO A 177 12.75 4.99 -4.03
CA PRO A 177 11.83 3.87 -3.85
C PRO A 177 12.27 2.95 -2.72
N LEU A 178 11.31 2.52 -1.92
CA LEU A 178 11.53 1.70 -0.72
C LEU A 178 12.11 0.30 -1.02
N TRP A 179 12.11 -0.11 -2.28
CA TRP A 179 12.68 -1.37 -2.75
C TRP A 179 14.18 -1.50 -2.53
N LYS A 180 14.92 -0.37 -2.49
CA LYS A 180 16.34 -0.35 -2.18
C LYS A 180 16.62 -1.05 -0.85
N ASP A 181 16.00 -0.56 0.20
CA ASP A 181 16.28 -1.03 1.57
C ASP A 181 15.57 -2.33 1.92
N SER A 182 14.47 -2.64 1.22
CA SER A 182 13.64 -3.81 1.53
C SER A 182 14.11 -5.11 0.90
N PHE A 183 14.78 -5.06 -0.26
CA PHE A 183 15.07 -6.28 -1.03
C PHE A 183 16.53 -6.51 -1.37
N LEU A 184 17.31 -5.49 -1.72
CA LEU A 184 18.68 -5.67 -2.19
C LEU A 184 19.73 -5.25 -1.15
N ALA A 185 19.55 -4.11 -0.49
CA ALA A 185 20.50 -3.62 0.50
C ALA A 185 20.76 -4.59 1.66
N PRO A 186 19.79 -5.37 2.18
CA PRO A 186 20.06 -6.39 3.20
C PRO A 186 21.08 -7.46 2.79
N PHE A 187 21.33 -7.58 1.48
CA PHE A 187 22.29 -8.55 0.92
C PHE A 187 23.56 -7.92 0.40
N ASP A 188 23.82 -6.61 0.59
CA ASP A 188 24.98 -5.94 -0.02
C ASP A 188 26.33 -6.52 0.43
N ASN A 189 26.40 -7.08 1.63
CA ASN A 189 27.60 -7.75 2.15
C ASN A 189 27.69 -9.25 1.77
N TYR A 190 26.79 -9.78 0.94
CA TYR A 190 26.76 -11.19 0.59
C TYR A 190 27.10 -11.39 -0.89
N LYS A 191 27.82 -12.48 -1.19
CA LYS A 191 28.20 -12.88 -2.57
C LYS A 191 27.00 -13.37 -3.41
N SER A 192 25.83 -13.56 -2.82
CA SER A 192 24.62 -14.00 -3.49
C SER A 192 23.37 -13.55 -2.73
N ILE A 193 22.28 -13.38 -3.45
CA ILE A 193 20.97 -13.10 -2.85
C ILE A 193 20.31 -14.42 -2.50
N MET A 194 20.07 -14.64 -1.23
CA MET A 194 19.45 -15.86 -0.71
C MET A 194 17.99 -15.64 -0.34
N PHE A 195 17.08 -16.43 -0.91
CA PHE A 195 15.65 -16.29 -0.65
C PHE A 195 14.97 -17.65 -0.46
N PRO A 196 13.95 -17.77 0.42
CA PRO A 196 13.33 -19.04 0.72
C PRO A 196 12.34 -19.50 -0.35
N GLY A 197 12.33 -20.82 -0.58
CA GLY A 197 11.24 -21.51 -1.26
C GLY A 197 10.98 -21.14 -2.72
N LYS A 198 9.74 -21.41 -3.15
CA LYS A 198 9.23 -21.20 -4.52
C LYS A 198 8.06 -20.20 -4.54
N GLY A 199 7.99 -19.32 -3.55
CA GLY A 199 6.90 -18.38 -3.41
C GLY A 199 6.91 -17.29 -4.47
N GLY A 200 5.85 -16.50 -4.45
CA GLY A 200 5.66 -15.38 -5.35
C GLY A 200 4.52 -14.50 -4.88
N THR A 201 4.33 -13.39 -5.54
CA THR A 201 3.38 -12.38 -5.15
C THR A 201 2.69 -11.76 -6.35
N ALA A 202 1.49 -11.26 -6.14
CA ALA A 202 0.85 -10.32 -7.04
C ALA A 202 1.63 -9.01 -7.06
N VAL A 203 1.72 -8.38 -8.20
CA VAL A 203 2.46 -7.14 -8.44
C VAL A 203 1.63 -6.19 -9.30
N ILE A 204 1.92 -4.89 -9.18
CA ILE A 204 1.26 -3.85 -9.99
C ILE A 204 2.19 -2.65 -10.18
N ASP A 205 2.07 -1.99 -11.32
CA ASP A 205 2.69 -0.68 -11.54
C ASP A 205 1.91 0.41 -10.83
N ILE A 206 2.59 1.49 -10.43
CA ILE A 206 1.97 2.61 -9.73
C ILE A 206 0.88 3.30 -10.57
N SER A 207 1.01 3.34 -11.90
CA SER A 207 -0.05 3.89 -12.77
C SER A 207 -1.29 2.99 -12.77
N GLY A 208 -1.11 1.67 -12.72
CA GLY A 208 -2.20 0.72 -12.54
C GLY A 208 -2.92 0.86 -11.19
N VAL A 209 -2.16 1.17 -10.13
CA VAL A 209 -2.77 1.50 -8.81
C VAL A 209 -3.60 2.79 -8.92
N ALA A 210 -3.08 3.84 -9.56
CA ALA A 210 -3.82 5.09 -9.74
C ALA A 210 -5.11 4.86 -10.54
N GLN A 211 -5.07 4.04 -11.60
CA GLN A 211 -6.26 3.63 -12.35
C GLN A 211 -7.27 2.89 -11.46
N ALA A 212 -6.80 1.97 -10.61
CA ALA A 212 -7.68 1.26 -9.68
C ALA A 212 -8.32 2.20 -8.65
N VAL A 213 -7.58 3.19 -8.14
CA VAL A 213 -8.11 4.20 -7.19
C VAL A 213 -9.23 5.02 -7.84
N VAL A 214 -9.01 5.51 -9.06
CA VAL A 214 -10.02 6.28 -9.80
C VAL A 214 -11.22 5.40 -10.14
N ALA A 215 -10.99 4.19 -10.63
CA ALA A 215 -12.07 3.25 -10.97
C ALA A 215 -12.91 2.86 -9.73
N ALA A 216 -12.28 2.62 -8.59
CA ALA A 216 -12.98 2.35 -7.33
C ALA A 216 -13.78 3.56 -6.84
N ALA A 217 -13.27 4.77 -7.05
CA ALA A 217 -13.99 6.00 -6.73
C ALA A 217 -15.26 6.18 -7.57
N ILE A 218 -15.23 5.77 -8.84
CA ILE A 218 -16.34 5.95 -9.78
C ILE A 218 -17.29 4.74 -9.74
N TYR A 219 -16.78 3.53 -9.85
CA TYR A 219 -17.54 2.29 -10.03
C TYR A 219 -17.52 1.33 -8.84
N GLY A 220 -16.67 1.56 -7.84
CA GLY A 220 -16.59 0.66 -6.69
C GLY A 220 -17.91 0.54 -5.94
N GLU A 221 -18.31 -0.70 -5.65
CA GLU A 221 -19.57 -1.02 -4.96
C GLU A 221 -19.45 -0.79 -3.46
N ASN A 222 -20.50 -0.27 -2.83
CA ASN A 222 -20.52 -0.01 -1.40
C ASN A 222 -20.28 -1.27 -0.57
N GLY A 223 -19.27 -1.22 0.29
CA GLY A 223 -18.93 -2.32 1.19
C GLY A 223 -17.99 -3.38 0.59
N LYS A 224 -17.53 -3.21 -0.66
CA LYS A 224 -16.69 -4.19 -1.34
C LYS A 224 -15.19 -3.93 -1.12
N CYS A 225 -14.43 -5.01 -0.97
CA CYS A 225 -12.97 -5.02 -0.93
C CYS A 225 -12.45 -5.64 -2.22
N TYR A 226 -11.57 -4.93 -2.93
CA TYR A 226 -11.02 -5.33 -4.22
C TYR A 226 -9.54 -5.63 -4.08
N PRO A 227 -9.10 -6.90 -4.09
CA PRO A 227 -7.69 -7.22 -4.27
C PRO A 227 -7.30 -6.90 -5.71
N ILE A 228 -6.24 -6.10 -5.88
CA ILE A 228 -5.85 -5.63 -7.22
C ILE A 228 -4.46 -6.12 -7.60
N ASN A 229 -4.22 -6.35 -8.90
CA ASN A 229 -2.90 -6.60 -9.48
C ASN A 229 -2.92 -6.41 -10.99
N SER A 230 -1.71 -6.32 -11.60
CA SER A 230 -1.54 -6.40 -13.06
C SER A 230 -0.83 -7.67 -13.50
N ASP A 231 -0.03 -8.30 -12.61
CA ASP A 231 0.70 -9.54 -12.90
C ASP A 231 1.03 -10.32 -11.62
N ASN A 232 1.59 -11.50 -11.78
CA ASN A 232 2.05 -12.38 -10.70
C ASN A 232 3.48 -12.84 -10.96
N LEU A 233 4.40 -12.52 -10.08
CA LEU A 233 5.79 -12.89 -10.23
C LEU A 233 6.28 -13.77 -9.07
N SER A 234 7.13 -14.76 -9.37
CA SER A 234 7.89 -15.43 -8.32
C SER A 234 8.91 -14.48 -7.72
N PHE A 235 9.23 -14.63 -6.43
CA PHE A 235 10.29 -13.81 -5.81
C PHE A 235 11.64 -13.99 -6.53
N GLU A 236 11.93 -15.18 -7.05
CA GLU A 236 13.09 -15.42 -7.90
C GLU A 236 13.10 -14.52 -9.14
N LYS A 237 11.97 -14.40 -9.84
CA LYS A 237 11.85 -13.55 -11.04
C LYS A 237 12.03 -12.08 -10.68
N ILE A 238 11.38 -11.61 -9.60
CA ILE A 238 11.52 -10.24 -9.10
C ILE A 238 12.99 -9.92 -8.81
N ILE A 239 13.68 -10.77 -8.03
CA ILE A 239 15.07 -10.55 -7.64
C ILE A 239 15.98 -10.56 -8.88
N LYS A 240 15.78 -11.48 -9.83
CA LYS A 240 16.57 -11.50 -11.07
C LYS A 240 16.39 -10.22 -11.89
N LEU A 241 15.15 -9.72 -12.04
CA LEU A 241 14.88 -8.45 -12.73
C LEU A 241 15.54 -7.26 -12.00
N MET A 242 15.51 -7.25 -10.66
CA MET A 242 16.18 -6.21 -9.87
C MET A 242 17.70 -6.24 -10.03
N LEU A 243 18.31 -7.43 -10.01
CA LEU A 243 19.75 -7.59 -10.21
C LEU A 243 20.17 -7.14 -11.61
N ASP A 244 19.40 -7.51 -12.63
CA ASP A 244 19.64 -7.11 -14.01
C ASP A 244 19.52 -5.57 -14.17
N ALA A 245 18.48 -4.96 -13.63
CA ALA A 245 18.30 -3.51 -13.63
C ALA A 245 19.41 -2.75 -12.89
N LYS A 246 19.94 -3.33 -11.80
CA LYS A 246 21.09 -2.80 -11.03
C LYS A 246 22.43 -3.06 -11.70
N LYS A 247 22.51 -3.89 -12.75
CA LYS A 247 23.74 -4.44 -13.35
C LYS A 247 24.59 -5.19 -12.32
N ASP A 248 23.96 -5.91 -11.41
CA ASP A 248 24.58 -6.65 -10.31
C ASP A 248 24.82 -8.10 -10.73
N SER A 249 26.08 -8.54 -10.72
CA SER A 249 26.48 -9.89 -11.15
C SER A 249 26.19 -10.98 -10.14
N ARG A 250 25.70 -10.65 -8.95
CA ARG A 250 25.36 -11.62 -7.91
C ARG A 250 24.27 -12.58 -8.38
N LYS A 251 24.34 -13.81 -7.87
CA LYS A 251 23.38 -14.85 -8.24
C LYS A 251 22.29 -15.00 -7.18
N TYR A 252 21.07 -15.23 -7.64
CA TYR A 252 19.99 -15.71 -6.78
C TYR A 252 20.27 -17.15 -6.34
N LYS A 253 20.13 -17.42 -5.06
CA LYS A 253 20.23 -18.78 -4.49
C LYS A 253 18.97 -19.08 -3.68
N ARG A 254 18.33 -20.18 -4.01
CA ARG A 254 17.23 -20.70 -3.19
C ARG A 254 17.79 -21.42 -1.96
N ILE A 255 17.26 -21.08 -0.80
CA ILE A 255 17.59 -21.77 0.45
C ILE A 255 16.38 -22.58 0.96
N PRO A 256 16.64 -23.73 1.61
CA PRO A 256 15.57 -24.47 2.29
C PRO A 256 14.86 -23.60 3.32
N ILE A 257 13.53 -23.72 3.39
CA ILE A 257 12.68 -22.90 4.25
C ILE A 257 13.08 -23.00 5.73
N PHE A 258 13.60 -24.13 6.16
CA PHE A 258 14.05 -24.35 7.52
C PHE A 258 15.17 -23.35 7.92
N PHE A 259 16.18 -23.16 7.08
CA PHE A 259 17.25 -22.20 7.36
C PHE A 259 16.75 -20.75 7.35
N ALA A 260 15.85 -20.41 6.41
CA ALA A 260 15.21 -19.10 6.38
C ALA A 260 14.38 -18.85 7.65
N TYR A 261 13.65 -19.86 8.14
CA TYR A 261 12.90 -19.77 9.39
C TYR A 261 13.80 -19.53 10.60
N LEU A 262 14.93 -20.26 10.70
CA LEU A 262 15.90 -20.06 11.79
C LEU A 262 16.51 -18.66 11.74
N PHE A 263 16.84 -18.16 10.55
CA PHE A 263 17.30 -16.80 10.37
C PHE A 263 16.26 -15.77 10.82
N GLY A 264 15.00 -15.94 10.40
CA GLY A 264 13.90 -15.10 10.85
C GLY A 264 13.72 -15.11 12.37
N LYS A 265 13.83 -16.28 13.02
CA LYS A 265 13.84 -16.37 14.50
C LYS A 265 14.98 -15.59 15.14
N HIS A 266 16.16 -15.61 14.52
CA HIS A 266 17.28 -14.82 15.01
C HIS A 266 16.98 -13.32 14.94
N LEU A 267 16.42 -12.84 13.82
CA LEU A 267 16.01 -11.43 13.67
C LEU A 267 14.95 -11.04 14.70
N ASP A 268 13.91 -11.84 14.87
CA ASP A 268 12.85 -11.57 15.85
C ASP A 268 13.41 -11.52 17.28
N LYS A 269 14.36 -12.42 17.62
CA LYS A 269 15.04 -12.42 18.92
C LYS A 269 15.90 -11.16 19.13
N LYS A 270 16.59 -10.68 18.07
CA LYS A 270 17.37 -9.44 18.11
C LYS A 270 16.45 -8.23 18.41
N LEU A 271 15.35 -8.09 17.66
CA LEU A 271 14.38 -7.02 17.88
C LEU A 271 13.79 -7.04 19.29
N LYS A 272 13.45 -8.23 19.79
CA LYS A 272 12.93 -8.39 21.16
C LYS A 272 13.92 -7.91 22.21
N LYS A 273 15.23 -8.14 22.04
CA LYS A 273 16.27 -7.62 22.95
C LYS A 273 16.33 -6.08 22.92
N GLU A 274 15.98 -5.46 21.79
CA GLU A 274 15.91 -4.01 21.62
C GLU A 274 14.56 -3.42 22.08
N GLY A 275 13.66 -4.23 22.64
CA GLY A 275 12.31 -3.79 23.01
C GLY A 275 11.41 -3.47 21.80
N LYS A 276 11.71 -4.04 20.64
CA LYS A 276 11.01 -3.81 19.37
C LYS A 276 10.34 -5.07 18.85
N GLU A 277 9.36 -4.90 17.97
CA GLU A 277 8.68 -5.98 17.27
C GLU A 277 8.36 -5.56 15.83
N ALA A 278 8.58 -6.47 14.87
CA ALA A 278 8.22 -6.23 13.48
C ALA A 278 6.73 -6.40 13.24
N GLY A 279 6.18 -5.62 12.29
CA GLY A 279 4.80 -5.77 11.85
C GLY A 279 4.50 -7.13 11.21
N LEU A 280 5.49 -7.70 10.52
CA LEU A 280 5.49 -9.08 10.03
C LEU A 280 6.54 -9.89 10.82
N ASN A 281 6.09 -10.87 11.61
CA ASN A 281 7.00 -11.79 12.31
C ASN A 281 7.92 -12.47 11.30
N HIS A 282 9.23 -12.27 11.38
CA HIS A 282 10.19 -12.68 10.35
C HIS A 282 10.23 -14.20 10.16
N ALA A 283 10.22 -14.97 11.24
CA ALA A 283 10.22 -16.43 11.13
C ALA A 283 8.96 -16.95 10.42
N LYS A 284 7.79 -16.40 10.76
CA LYS A 284 6.51 -16.79 10.17
C LYS A 284 6.33 -16.24 8.76
N LEU A 285 6.86 -15.04 8.47
CA LEU A 285 6.90 -14.45 7.13
C LEU A 285 7.54 -15.41 6.12
N MET A 286 8.71 -15.99 6.46
CA MET A 286 9.41 -16.94 5.59
C MET A 286 8.55 -18.15 5.24
N TYR A 287 7.84 -18.68 6.23
CA TYR A 287 7.04 -19.90 6.09
C TYR A 287 5.63 -19.66 5.55
N GLN A 288 4.94 -18.63 6.04
CA GLN A 288 3.53 -18.41 5.74
C GLN A 288 3.31 -17.59 4.46
N ILE A 289 4.27 -16.73 4.09
CA ILE A 289 4.13 -15.77 3.00
C ILE A 289 5.16 -16.03 1.90
N GLN A 290 6.46 -15.88 2.19
CA GLN A 290 7.50 -15.90 1.16
C GLN A 290 7.69 -17.26 0.48
N SER A 291 7.30 -18.37 1.12
CA SER A 291 7.31 -19.69 0.51
C SER A 291 6.02 -20.03 -0.27
N LYS A 292 5.00 -19.18 -0.20
CA LYS A 292 3.69 -19.38 -0.82
C LYS A 292 3.49 -18.49 -2.04
N LYS A 293 2.51 -18.82 -2.86
CA LYS A 293 2.07 -18.01 -4.01
C LYS A 293 0.89 -17.14 -3.60
N PHE A 294 1.13 -15.87 -3.44
CA PHE A 294 0.12 -14.85 -3.17
C PHE A 294 -0.29 -14.22 -4.50
N TYR A 295 -0.91 -15.03 -5.35
CA TYR A 295 -1.30 -14.68 -6.71
C TYR A 295 -2.77 -14.29 -6.78
N LEU A 296 -3.06 -13.30 -7.61
CA LEU A 296 -4.40 -12.79 -7.89
C LEU A 296 -4.67 -12.92 -9.39
N ASP A 297 -5.93 -12.81 -9.80
CA ASP A 297 -6.30 -12.77 -11.21
C ASP A 297 -6.32 -11.32 -11.73
N PRO A 298 -5.40 -10.91 -12.63
CA PRO A 298 -5.35 -9.54 -13.14
C PRO A 298 -6.61 -9.16 -13.93
N LYS A 299 -7.24 -10.09 -14.65
CA LYS A 299 -8.47 -9.83 -15.40
C LYS A 299 -9.61 -9.45 -14.45
N LYS A 300 -9.69 -10.14 -13.32
CA LYS A 300 -10.71 -9.86 -12.30
C LYS A 300 -10.60 -8.44 -11.74
N THR A 301 -9.40 -7.91 -11.53
CA THR A 301 -9.20 -6.51 -11.13
C THR A 301 -9.83 -5.55 -12.13
N GLN A 302 -9.55 -5.75 -13.42
CA GLN A 302 -10.03 -4.88 -14.50
C GLN A 302 -11.54 -4.98 -14.69
N GLU A 303 -12.10 -6.18 -14.61
CA GLU A 303 -13.52 -6.44 -14.74
C GLU A 303 -14.32 -5.87 -13.55
N ASP A 304 -13.93 -6.22 -12.32
CA ASP A 304 -14.61 -5.81 -11.09
C ASP A 304 -14.63 -4.28 -10.91
N LEU A 305 -13.61 -3.57 -11.39
CA LEU A 305 -13.51 -2.12 -11.34
C LEU A 305 -13.88 -1.42 -12.66
N SER A 306 -14.38 -2.17 -13.65
CA SER A 306 -14.87 -1.62 -14.94
C SER A 306 -13.81 -0.75 -15.66
N PHE A 307 -12.55 -1.16 -15.72
CA PHE A 307 -11.46 -0.40 -16.33
C PHE A 307 -11.74 0.00 -17.78
N SER A 308 -12.37 -0.90 -18.56
CA SER A 308 -12.71 -0.65 -19.97
C SER A 308 -13.63 0.55 -20.16
N LYS A 309 -14.50 0.86 -19.20
CA LYS A 309 -15.39 2.04 -19.26
C LYS A 309 -14.64 3.37 -19.10
N LEU A 310 -13.43 3.33 -18.56
CA LEU A 310 -12.56 4.49 -18.35
C LEU A 310 -11.41 4.55 -19.36
N GLY A 311 -11.30 3.56 -20.25
CA GLY A 311 -10.16 3.44 -21.16
C GLY A 311 -8.85 3.08 -20.44
N PHE A 312 -8.93 2.42 -19.28
CA PHE A 312 -7.77 2.01 -18.49
C PHE A 312 -7.23 0.67 -18.95
N ASP A 313 -5.91 0.53 -18.94
CA ASP A 313 -5.15 -0.63 -19.41
C ASP A 313 -4.52 -1.48 -18.30
N GLY A 314 -4.60 -1.01 -17.04
CA GLY A 314 -3.99 -1.67 -15.87
C GLY A 314 -2.57 -1.21 -15.56
N GLY A 315 -2.07 -0.19 -16.25
CA GLY A 315 -0.77 0.44 -16.02
C GLY A 315 0.35 -0.13 -16.89
N LYS A 316 1.57 0.35 -16.65
CA LYS A 316 2.77 -0.04 -17.41
C LYS A 316 3.09 -1.53 -17.25
N ASP A 317 3.86 -2.06 -18.21
CA ASP A 317 4.47 -3.38 -18.09
C ASP A 317 5.30 -3.48 -16.79
N ILE A 318 5.11 -4.57 -16.06
CA ILE A 318 5.70 -4.71 -14.72
C ILE A 318 7.22 -4.88 -14.75
N LYS A 319 7.78 -5.42 -15.83
CA LYS A 319 9.22 -5.53 -16.01
C LYS A 319 9.83 -4.14 -16.14
N ASP A 320 9.24 -3.28 -16.95
CA ASP A 320 9.69 -1.91 -17.16
C ASP A 320 9.59 -1.11 -15.86
N SER A 321 8.49 -1.26 -15.12
CA SER A 321 8.31 -0.64 -13.80
C SER A 321 9.35 -1.09 -12.78
N ILE A 322 9.72 -2.36 -12.75
CA ILE A 322 10.79 -2.87 -11.89
C ILE A 322 12.13 -2.21 -12.27
N TYR A 323 12.42 -2.13 -13.59
CA TYR A 323 13.65 -1.51 -14.08
C TYR A 323 13.73 -0.03 -13.71
N GLU A 324 12.67 0.76 -13.95
CA GLU A 324 12.59 2.17 -13.58
C GLU A 324 12.78 2.34 -12.05
N THR A 325 12.08 1.52 -11.27
CA THR A 325 12.17 1.55 -9.81
C THR A 325 13.60 1.33 -9.32
N ILE A 326 14.28 0.30 -9.82
CA ILE A 326 15.64 -0.02 -9.39
C ILE A 326 16.66 0.99 -9.91
N LYS A 327 16.51 1.50 -11.13
CA LYS A 327 17.35 2.59 -11.63
C LYS A 327 17.26 3.82 -10.72
N LYS A 328 16.06 4.20 -10.31
CA LYS A 328 15.84 5.32 -9.37
C LYS A 328 16.46 5.06 -7.99
N CYS A 329 16.57 3.80 -7.55
CA CYS A 329 17.21 3.46 -6.28
C CYS A 329 18.73 3.65 -6.28
N TYR A 330 19.40 3.42 -7.43
CA TYR A 330 20.85 3.24 -7.46
C TYR A 330 21.61 4.16 -8.41
N PHE A 331 20.95 4.79 -9.37
CA PHE A 331 21.62 5.57 -10.42
C PHE A 331 21.12 7.01 -10.59
N ASN A 332 20.15 7.42 -9.76
CA ASN A 332 19.61 8.80 -9.80
C ASN A 332 19.79 9.49 -8.44
#